data_32226b62114ef0cac567dbc3ef83c51b
#
_entry.id   32226b62114ef0cac567dbc3ef83c51b
#
_cell.length_a   1.000
_cell.length_b   1.000
_cell.length_c   1.000
_cell.angle_alpha   90.00
_cell.angle_beta   90.00
_cell.angle_gamma   90.00
#
_symmetry.space_group_name_H-M   'P 1'
#
loop_
_entity.id
_entity.type
_entity.pdbx_description
1 polymer ?
#
loop_
_entity_poly.entity_id
_entity_poly.type
_entity_poly.pdbx_seq_one_letter_code
_entity_poly.pdbx_strand_id
1 'polypeptide(L)'
;MLHAFDFDGTLTTRDTLPLFIAHARGRWSLLFGLLLYSPLLVLMKLHLADNGRTKERLFGYFFRGMLERDFDAHCASFARTHTGILRKEGLRTIQRALDNGDYVVVLSASIDRWVQPILSQYFTPLKPNQFSVVGTQIEVVDGRLTGRFATPNCYGPEKVRRLKEYINEKVSPAAGDLEGWGGKEVSPTGGDLEGAIIAYGDSRGDKELLAYANEGHYKPFR
;
A
#
# COMPACT_ATOMS: atom_id res chain seq x y z
N MET A 1 8.53 8.06 -16.35
CA MET A 1 7.54 6.97 -16.18
C MET A 1 7.01 6.94 -14.75
N LEU A 2 5.90 6.20 -14.50
CA LEU A 2 5.36 5.98 -13.16
C LEU A 2 5.32 4.48 -12.86
N HIS A 3 5.97 4.06 -11.79
CA HIS A 3 5.97 2.68 -11.31
C HIS A 3 5.01 2.54 -10.13
N ALA A 4 3.99 1.70 -10.26
CA ALA A 4 2.97 1.42 -9.25
C ALA A 4 3.17 0.01 -8.67
N PHE A 5 3.48 -0.09 -7.38
CA PHE A 5 3.75 -1.36 -6.72
C PHE A 5 2.64 -1.70 -5.73
N ASP A 6 2.20 -2.94 -5.72
CA ASP A 6 1.59 -3.51 -4.53
C ASP A 6 2.65 -3.81 -3.46
N PHE A 7 2.21 -3.93 -2.21
CA PHE A 7 3.12 -4.15 -1.08
C PHE A 7 3.13 -5.60 -0.59
N ASP A 8 2.01 -6.06 -0.01
CA ASP A 8 1.93 -7.37 0.64
C ASP A 8 1.96 -8.52 -0.39
N GLY A 9 2.98 -9.40 -0.30
CA GLY A 9 3.18 -10.48 -1.26
C GLY A 9 3.94 -10.06 -2.52
N THR A 10 3.96 -8.78 -2.89
CA THR A 10 4.72 -8.22 -4.01
C THR A 10 6.10 -7.73 -3.55
N LEU A 11 6.16 -6.68 -2.75
CA LEU A 11 7.40 -6.18 -2.15
C LEU A 11 7.79 -6.93 -0.89
N THR A 12 6.86 -7.64 -0.26
CA THR A 12 7.09 -8.47 0.91
C THR A 12 6.91 -9.96 0.61
N THR A 13 7.48 -10.80 1.46
CA THR A 13 7.32 -12.25 1.40
C THR A 13 6.10 -12.77 2.16
N ARG A 14 5.44 -11.91 2.95
CA ARG A 14 4.32 -12.23 3.84
C ARG A 14 3.37 -11.05 3.98
N ASP A 15 2.10 -11.33 4.30
CA ASP A 15 1.14 -10.30 4.71
C ASP A 15 1.59 -9.60 5.99
N THR A 16 1.60 -8.27 5.97
CA THR A 16 2.07 -7.48 7.12
C THR A 16 1.03 -7.28 8.21
N LEU A 17 -0.27 -7.35 7.93
CA LEU A 17 -1.30 -7.18 8.96
C LEU A 17 -1.19 -8.19 10.11
N PRO A 18 -1.10 -9.53 9.88
CA PRO A 18 -0.90 -10.49 10.98
C PRO A 18 0.43 -10.28 11.71
N LEU A 19 1.50 -9.94 10.97
CA LEU A 19 2.81 -9.68 11.55
C LEU A 19 2.78 -8.45 12.46
N PHE A 20 2.13 -7.37 12.01
CA PHE A 20 1.98 -6.14 12.79
C PHE A 20 1.14 -6.37 14.05
N ILE A 21 0.02 -7.11 13.96
CA ILE A 21 -0.78 -7.47 15.13
C ILE A 21 0.07 -8.28 16.13
N ALA A 22 0.82 -9.28 15.65
CA ALA A 22 1.69 -10.08 16.51
C ALA A 22 2.78 -9.25 17.20
N HIS A 23 3.33 -8.26 16.46
CA HIS A 23 4.33 -7.33 16.98
C HIS A 23 3.75 -6.39 18.07
N ALA A 24 2.59 -5.79 17.80
CA ALA A 24 2.00 -4.78 18.68
C ALA A 24 1.22 -5.36 19.86
N ARG A 25 0.62 -6.55 19.71
CA ARG A 25 -0.31 -7.15 20.68
C ARG A 25 0.15 -8.51 21.18
N GLY A 26 1.20 -9.06 20.60
CA GLY A 26 1.72 -10.39 20.96
C GLY A 26 1.06 -11.53 20.16
N ARG A 27 1.80 -12.64 20.04
CA ARG A 27 1.41 -13.80 19.21
C ARG A 27 0.15 -14.51 19.75
N TRP A 28 -0.01 -14.58 21.07
CA TRP A 28 -1.18 -15.21 21.69
C TRP A 28 -2.45 -14.40 21.45
N SER A 29 -2.37 -13.07 21.54
CA SER A 29 -3.48 -12.18 21.22
C SER A 29 -3.89 -12.34 19.76
N LEU A 30 -2.92 -12.39 18.82
CA LEU A 30 -3.19 -12.67 17.40
C LEU A 30 -3.92 -14.00 17.23
N LEU A 31 -3.42 -15.09 17.83
CA LEU A 31 -4.03 -16.42 17.69
C LEU A 31 -5.47 -16.43 18.21
N PHE A 32 -5.72 -15.82 19.35
CA PHE A 32 -7.06 -15.71 19.92
C PHE A 32 -8.00 -14.88 19.01
N GLY A 33 -7.53 -13.75 18.53
CA GLY A 33 -8.30 -12.92 17.58
C GLY A 33 -8.60 -13.63 16.26
N LEU A 34 -7.62 -14.35 15.69
CA LEU A 34 -7.84 -15.15 14.48
C LEU A 34 -8.83 -16.29 14.73
N LEU A 35 -8.81 -16.94 15.88
CA LEU A 35 -9.78 -17.96 16.24
C LEU A 35 -11.19 -17.35 16.35
N LEU A 36 -11.33 -16.23 17.05
CA LEU A 36 -12.61 -15.54 17.22
C LEU A 36 -13.20 -15.08 15.88
N TYR A 37 -12.37 -14.57 14.98
CA TYR A 37 -12.77 -14.07 13.67
C TYR A 37 -12.71 -15.12 12.56
N SER A 38 -12.35 -16.38 12.87
CA SER A 38 -12.20 -17.45 11.88
C SER A 38 -13.43 -17.67 10.99
N PRO A 39 -14.69 -17.63 11.48
CA PRO A 39 -15.84 -17.77 10.60
C PRO A 39 -15.93 -16.64 9.57
N LEU A 40 -15.65 -15.39 9.99
CA LEU A 40 -15.68 -14.24 9.11
C LEU A 40 -14.52 -14.26 8.09
N LEU A 41 -13.33 -14.71 8.51
CA LEU A 41 -12.16 -14.86 7.63
C LEU A 41 -12.40 -15.97 6.58
N VAL A 42 -13.07 -17.07 6.95
CA VAL A 42 -13.47 -18.11 6.01
C VAL A 42 -14.49 -17.56 5.00
N LEU A 43 -15.52 -16.84 5.44
CA LEU A 43 -16.50 -16.22 4.55
C LEU A 43 -15.82 -15.22 3.60
N MET A 44 -14.87 -14.42 4.09
CA MET A 44 -14.09 -13.51 3.25
C MET A 44 -13.28 -14.27 2.19
N LYS A 45 -12.63 -15.37 2.57
CA LYS A 45 -11.86 -16.21 1.64
C LYS A 45 -12.75 -16.88 0.57
N LEU A 46 -13.98 -17.21 0.94
CA LEU A 46 -15.00 -17.73 0.04
C LEU A 46 -15.70 -16.63 -0.79
N HIS A 47 -15.29 -15.37 -0.64
CA HIS A 47 -15.90 -14.19 -1.29
C HIS A 47 -17.37 -13.94 -0.88
N LEU A 48 -17.81 -14.48 0.24
CA LEU A 48 -19.14 -14.28 0.81
C LEU A 48 -19.20 -13.09 1.80
N ALA A 49 -18.03 -12.57 2.18
CA ALA A 49 -17.90 -11.36 3.02
C ALA A 49 -16.93 -10.36 2.38
N ASP A 50 -17.22 -9.07 2.60
CA ASP A 50 -16.41 -7.97 2.09
C ASP A 50 -15.03 -7.95 2.77
N ASN A 51 -13.97 -7.85 1.96
CA ASN A 51 -12.57 -7.86 2.42
C ASN A 51 -12.26 -6.65 3.30
N GLY A 52 -12.68 -5.45 2.87
CA GLY A 52 -12.40 -4.20 3.59
C GLY A 52 -13.06 -4.19 4.96
N ARG A 53 -14.36 -4.50 5.03
CA ARG A 53 -15.11 -4.58 6.29
C ARG A 53 -14.58 -5.65 7.24
N THR A 54 -14.13 -6.79 6.70
CA THR A 54 -13.54 -7.86 7.50
C THR A 54 -12.22 -7.42 8.12
N LYS A 55 -11.35 -6.81 7.30
CA LYS A 55 -10.09 -6.24 7.79
C LYS A 55 -10.30 -5.13 8.82
N GLU A 56 -11.26 -4.22 8.58
CA GLU A 56 -11.61 -3.14 9.51
C GLU A 56 -12.09 -3.69 10.86
N ARG A 57 -12.98 -4.69 10.87
CA ARG A 57 -13.45 -5.32 12.10
C ARG A 57 -12.31 -5.98 12.88
N LEU A 58 -11.44 -6.71 12.17
CA LEU A 58 -10.26 -7.33 12.79
C LEU A 58 -9.30 -6.27 13.34
N PHE A 59 -9.03 -5.21 12.58
CA PHE A 59 -8.23 -4.07 13.03
C PHE A 59 -8.83 -3.41 14.26
N GLY A 60 -10.14 -3.13 14.24
CA GLY A 60 -10.86 -2.53 15.35
C GLY A 60 -10.82 -3.37 16.63
N TYR A 61 -10.89 -4.71 16.52
CA TYR A 61 -10.75 -5.60 17.66
C TYR A 61 -9.41 -5.42 18.39
N PHE A 62 -8.32 -5.27 17.63
CA PHE A 62 -6.99 -5.15 18.22
C PHE A 62 -6.62 -3.72 18.65
N PHE A 63 -7.07 -2.69 17.92
CA PHE A 63 -6.50 -1.36 18.03
C PHE A 63 -7.48 -0.26 18.45
N ARG A 64 -8.79 -0.52 18.53
CA ARG A 64 -9.76 0.49 19.02
C ARG A 64 -9.36 1.00 20.41
N GLY A 65 -9.36 2.32 20.56
CA GLY A 65 -9.06 3.03 21.81
C GLY A 65 -7.57 3.17 22.12
N MET A 66 -6.67 2.58 21.30
CA MET A 66 -5.23 2.79 21.43
C MET A 66 -4.91 4.27 21.17
N LEU A 67 -3.98 4.84 21.92
CA LEU A 67 -3.49 6.18 21.63
C LEU A 67 -2.73 6.19 20.31
N GLU A 68 -2.95 7.22 19.52
CA GLU A 68 -2.29 7.40 18.22
C GLU A 68 -0.77 7.33 18.33
N ARG A 69 -0.18 8.05 19.31
CA ARG A 69 1.27 8.04 19.57
C ARG A 69 1.82 6.63 19.86
N ASP A 70 1.03 5.80 20.56
CA ASP A 70 1.46 4.44 20.92
C ASP A 70 1.40 3.54 19.68
N PHE A 71 0.38 3.72 18.84
CA PHE A 71 0.28 3.04 17.54
C PHE A 71 1.45 3.42 16.62
N ASP A 72 1.78 4.69 16.52
CA ASP A 72 2.91 5.16 15.71
C ASP A 72 4.25 4.64 16.25
N ALA A 73 4.41 4.53 17.57
CA ALA A 73 5.57 3.88 18.17
C ALA A 73 5.70 2.40 17.77
N HIS A 74 4.57 1.66 17.72
CA HIS A 74 4.55 0.29 17.19
C HIS A 74 4.90 0.25 15.70
N CYS A 75 4.39 1.19 14.88
CA CYS A 75 4.73 1.27 13.46
C CYS A 75 6.23 1.50 13.26
N ALA A 76 6.82 2.43 13.98
CA ALA A 76 8.26 2.70 13.92
C ALA A 76 9.10 1.52 14.40
N SER A 77 8.69 0.84 15.47
CA SER A 77 9.35 -0.37 15.96
C SER A 77 9.25 -1.53 14.96
N PHE A 78 8.07 -1.73 14.38
CA PHE A 78 7.83 -2.75 13.35
C PHE A 78 8.73 -2.53 12.13
N ALA A 79 8.85 -1.29 11.66
CA ALA A 79 9.70 -0.94 10.53
C ALA A 79 11.17 -1.30 10.77
N ARG A 80 11.69 -1.08 11.98
CA ARG A 80 13.07 -1.43 12.33
C ARG A 80 13.33 -2.92 12.44
N THR A 81 12.33 -3.70 12.90
CA THR A 81 12.53 -5.11 13.26
C THR A 81 12.10 -6.11 12.19
N HIS A 82 11.31 -5.67 11.19
CA HIS A 82 10.75 -6.56 10.16
C HIS A 82 11.30 -6.32 8.75
N THR A 83 12.50 -5.79 8.63
CA THR A 83 13.16 -5.54 7.32
C THR A 83 13.40 -6.82 6.51
N GLY A 84 13.59 -7.95 7.18
CA GLY A 84 13.85 -9.26 6.54
C GLY A 84 12.70 -9.83 5.71
N ILE A 85 11.50 -9.22 5.78
CA ILE A 85 10.37 -9.63 4.93
C ILE A 85 10.41 -9.00 3.54
N LEU A 86 11.23 -7.98 3.32
CA LEU A 86 11.27 -7.26 2.04
C LEU A 86 12.02 -8.05 0.98
N ARG A 87 11.46 -8.07 -0.23
CA ARG A 87 12.09 -8.71 -1.38
C ARG A 87 13.17 -7.81 -1.97
N LYS A 88 14.40 -8.29 -1.95
CA LYS A 88 15.57 -7.53 -2.44
C LYS A 88 15.41 -7.04 -3.88
N GLU A 89 14.81 -7.87 -4.75
CA GLU A 89 14.62 -7.50 -6.15
C GLU A 89 13.57 -6.41 -6.32
N GLY A 90 12.49 -6.43 -5.52
CA GLY A 90 11.52 -5.34 -5.48
C GLY A 90 12.17 -4.01 -5.06
N LEU A 91 13.00 -4.03 -4.00
CA LEU A 91 13.74 -2.83 -3.56
C LEU A 91 14.69 -2.32 -4.64
N ARG A 92 15.41 -3.22 -5.34
CA ARG A 92 16.30 -2.83 -6.45
C ARG A 92 15.54 -2.22 -7.62
N THR A 93 14.36 -2.76 -7.93
CA THR A 93 13.51 -2.22 -9.00
C THR A 93 13.02 -0.81 -8.66
N ILE A 94 12.60 -0.58 -7.42
CA ILE A 94 12.24 0.76 -6.93
C ILE A 94 13.45 1.70 -7.03
N GLN A 95 14.62 1.27 -6.55
CA GLN A 95 15.82 2.12 -6.58
C GLN A 95 16.21 2.50 -8.01
N ARG A 96 16.20 1.56 -8.96
CA ARG A 96 16.48 1.85 -10.38
C ARG A 96 15.49 2.86 -10.97
N ALA A 97 14.18 2.73 -10.65
CA ALA A 97 13.19 3.69 -11.10
C ALA A 97 13.47 5.10 -10.55
N LEU A 98 13.80 5.20 -9.27
CA LEU A 98 14.16 6.48 -8.65
C LEU A 98 15.43 7.08 -9.23
N ASP A 99 16.47 6.28 -9.48
CA ASP A 99 17.74 6.71 -10.09
C ASP A 99 17.55 7.19 -11.53
N ASN A 100 16.61 6.61 -12.27
CA ASN A 100 16.20 7.06 -13.61
C ASN A 100 15.36 8.35 -13.60
N GLY A 101 15.03 8.88 -12.43
CA GLY A 101 14.16 10.05 -12.30
C GLY A 101 12.67 9.75 -12.43
N ASP A 102 12.27 8.47 -12.47
CA ASP A 102 10.88 8.05 -12.56
C ASP A 102 10.14 8.27 -11.23
N TYR A 103 8.81 8.31 -11.28
CA TYR A 103 7.96 8.34 -10.09
C TYR A 103 7.64 6.92 -9.63
N VAL A 104 7.55 6.75 -8.31
CA VAL A 104 7.21 5.48 -7.68
C VAL A 104 6.09 5.69 -6.68
N VAL A 105 5.01 4.91 -6.81
CA VAL A 105 3.93 4.84 -5.84
C VAL A 105 3.71 3.41 -5.37
N VAL A 106 3.63 3.22 -4.06
CA VAL A 106 3.26 1.93 -3.45
C VAL A 106 1.80 2.00 -3.02
N LEU A 107 0.94 1.18 -3.65
CA LEU A 107 -0.51 1.11 -3.43
C LEU A 107 -0.83 -0.14 -2.60
N SER A 108 -1.21 0.03 -1.33
CA SER A 108 -1.35 -1.10 -0.42
C SER A 108 -2.72 -1.15 0.28
N ALA A 109 -3.28 -2.36 0.35
CA ALA A 109 -4.42 -2.64 1.23
C ALA A 109 -4.03 -2.64 2.73
N SER A 110 -2.74 -2.60 3.05
CA SER A 110 -2.25 -2.41 4.40
C SER A 110 -2.30 -0.94 4.82
N ILE A 111 -2.21 -0.70 6.13
CA ILE A 111 -2.26 0.66 6.68
C ILE A 111 -0.95 1.39 6.33
N ASP A 112 -1.08 2.58 5.77
CA ASP A 112 0.05 3.42 5.34
C ASP A 112 1.03 3.73 6.48
N ARG A 113 0.54 3.90 7.70
CA ARG A 113 1.34 4.23 8.89
C ARG A 113 2.42 3.22 9.25
N TRP A 114 2.29 1.93 8.88
CA TRP A 114 3.40 0.99 9.03
C TRP A 114 4.13 0.72 7.72
N VAL A 115 3.47 0.85 6.55
CA VAL A 115 4.12 0.66 5.25
C VAL A 115 5.12 1.76 4.96
N GLN A 116 4.73 3.02 5.19
CA GLN A 116 5.57 4.19 4.95
C GLN A 116 6.92 4.11 5.68
N PRO A 117 7.02 3.92 7.01
CA PRO A 117 8.30 3.87 7.69
C PRO A 117 9.16 2.64 7.34
N ILE A 118 8.55 1.52 6.92
CA ILE A 118 9.31 0.36 6.44
C ILE A 118 10.07 0.71 5.15
N LEU A 119 9.44 1.40 4.22
CA LEU A 119 10.02 1.69 2.92
C LEU A 119 10.91 2.94 2.93
N SER A 120 10.54 3.98 3.68
CA SER A 120 11.26 5.24 3.73
C SER A 120 12.70 5.14 4.24
N GLN A 121 13.05 4.07 4.94
CA GLN A 121 14.44 3.84 5.38
C GLN A 121 15.37 3.34 4.26
N TYR A 122 14.82 2.95 3.10
CA TYR A 122 15.60 2.41 1.97
C TYR A 122 15.80 3.40 0.84
N PHE A 123 14.96 4.42 0.73
CA PHE A 123 14.95 5.30 -0.43
C PHE A 123 15.10 6.76 -0.05
N THR A 124 15.99 7.46 -0.78
CA THR A 124 16.12 8.92 -0.72
C THR A 124 15.70 9.47 -2.07
N PRO A 125 14.47 10.04 -2.19
CA PRO A 125 14.01 10.61 -3.44
C PRO A 125 14.88 11.77 -3.92
N LEU A 126 15.12 11.87 -5.23
CA LEU A 126 15.90 12.95 -5.83
C LEU A 126 15.08 14.24 -6.01
N LYS A 127 13.75 14.12 -6.09
CA LYS A 127 12.81 15.22 -6.27
C LYS A 127 11.57 15.06 -5.41
N PRO A 128 10.83 16.15 -5.13
CA PRO A 128 9.56 16.08 -4.39
C PRO A 128 8.57 15.09 -5.05
N ASN A 129 7.80 14.40 -4.24
CA ASN A 129 6.78 13.42 -4.64
C ASN A 129 7.27 12.25 -5.53
N GLN A 130 8.58 12.09 -5.71
CA GLN A 130 9.13 11.01 -6.53
C GLN A 130 8.82 9.62 -5.95
N PHE A 131 8.75 9.49 -4.61
CA PHE A 131 8.37 8.26 -3.92
C PHE A 131 7.21 8.54 -2.98
N SER A 132 6.15 7.73 -3.06
CA SER A 132 4.98 7.85 -2.19
C SER A 132 4.42 6.48 -1.82
N VAL A 133 3.80 6.42 -0.63
CA VAL A 133 3.02 5.26 -0.17
C VAL A 133 1.57 5.71 -0.01
N VAL A 134 0.66 5.00 -0.65
CA VAL A 134 -0.79 5.20 -0.61
C VAL A 134 -1.43 3.92 -0.09
N GLY A 135 -1.68 3.89 1.21
CA GLY A 135 -2.29 2.74 1.90
C GLY A 135 -3.73 3.01 2.32
N THR A 136 -4.31 2.03 3.01
CA THR A 136 -5.56 2.23 3.75
C THR A 136 -5.26 3.12 4.95
N GLN A 137 -6.11 4.14 5.19
CA GLN A 137 -5.93 5.07 6.31
C GLN A 137 -6.86 4.71 7.46
N ILE A 138 -6.41 4.95 8.68
CA ILE A 138 -7.15 4.71 9.92
C ILE A 138 -7.78 5.99 10.45
N GLU A 139 -8.94 5.86 11.06
CA GLU A 139 -9.63 6.97 11.68
C GLU A 139 -9.13 7.19 13.11
N VAL A 140 -8.78 8.45 13.40
CA VAL A 140 -8.35 8.91 14.73
C VAL A 140 -9.27 10.04 15.19
N VAL A 141 -9.78 9.94 16.41
CA VAL A 141 -10.60 10.96 17.06
C VAL A 141 -10.02 11.20 18.45
N ASP A 142 -9.82 12.45 18.83
CA ASP A 142 -9.25 12.87 20.13
C ASP A 142 -7.96 12.12 20.48
N GLY A 143 -7.07 11.92 19.50
CA GLY A 143 -5.79 11.25 19.66
C GLY A 143 -5.89 9.74 19.94
N ARG A 144 -7.04 9.12 19.65
CA ARG A 144 -7.28 7.69 19.80
C ARG A 144 -7.81 7.07 18.53
N LEU A 145 -7.37 5.85 18.24
CA LEU A 145 -7.87 5.06 17.13
C LEU A 145 -9.34 4.66 17.40
N THR A 146 -10.24 4.95 16.47
CA THR A 146 -11.65 4.52 16.57
C THR A 146 -11.82 3.03 16.25
N GLY A 147 -10.83 2.43 15.61
CA GLY A 147 -10.88 1.08 15.08
C GLY A 147 -11.55 0.98 13.71
N ARG A 148 -11.86 2.13 13.09
CA ARG A 148 -12.40 2.23 11.73
C ARG A 148 -11.33 2.68 10.75
N PHE A 149 -11.60 2.48 9.47
CA PHE A 149 -10.81 3.05 8.40
C PHE A 149 -11.37 4.43 8.01
N ALA A 150 -10.49 5.39 7.85
CA ALA A 150 -10.84 6.73 7.35
C ALA A 150 -11.06 6.72 5.84
N THR A 151 -10.54 5.71 5.16
CA THR A 151 -10.66 5.56 3.70
C THR A 151 -11.10 4.14 3.36
N PRO A 152 -11.69 3.91 2.16
CA PRO A 152 -11.90 2.57 1.67
C PRO A 152 -10.60 1.75 1.66
N ASN A 153 -10.71 0.43 1.85
CA ASN A 153 -9.57 -0.49 1.75
C ASN A 153 -8.94 -0.40 0.35
N CYS A 154 -7.65 -0.06 0.27
CA CYS A 154 -6.93 0.13 -0.99
C CYS A 154 -6.68 -1.22 -1.71
N TYR A 155 -7.75 -1.81 -2.23
CA TYR A 155 -7.81 -3.14 -2.84
C TYR A 155 -8.67 -3.11 -4.11
N GLY A 156 -8.28 -3.85 -5.15
CA GLY A 156 -9.04 -3.97 -6.39
C GLY A 156 -9.21 -2.63 -7.10
N PRO A 157 -10.44 -2.24 -7.51
CA PRO A 157 -10.71 -0.99 -8.21
C PRO A 157 -10.26 0.25 -7.43
N GLU A 158 -10.25 0.17 -6.09
CA GLU A 158 -9.79 1.27 -5.23
C GLU A 158 -8.32 1.62 -5.46
N LYS A 159 -7.46 0.65 -5.80
CA LYS A 159 -6.06 0.93 -6.17
C LYS A 159 -5.97 1.82 -7.39
N VAL A 160 -6.79 1.56 -8.42
CA VAL A 160 -6.83 2.38 -9.64
C VAL A 160 -7.35 3.79 -9.34
N ARG A 161 -8.41 3.90 -8.52
CA ARG A 161 -8.95 5.20 -8.11
C ARG A 161 -7.88 6.04 -7.40
N ARG A 162 -7.17 5.44 -6.43
CA ARG A 162 -6.08 6.09 -5.70
C ARG A 162 -4.89 6.44 -6.56
N LEU A 163 -4.56 5.58 -7.53
CA LEU A 163 -3.50 5.87 -8.49
C LEU A 163 -3.83 7.12 -9.33
N LYS A 164 -5.08 7.22 -9.81
CA LYS A 164 -5.54 8.39 -10.57
C LYS A 164 -5.49 9.67 -9.73
N GLU A 165 -5.93 9.62 -8.48
CA GLU A 165 -5.83 10.73 -7.54
C GLU A 165 -4.37 11.16 -7.34
N TYR A 166 -3.48 10.19 -7.09
CA TYR A 166 -2.05 10.45 -6.93
C TYR A 166 -1.44 11.12 -8.17
N ILE A 167 -1.76 10.64 -9.37
CA ILE A 167 -1.31 11.24 -10.63
C ILE A 167 -1.78 12.69 -10.71
N ASN A 168 -3.06 12.96 -10.50
CA ASN A 168 -3.63 14.30 -10.61
C ASN A 168 -3.07 15.28 -9.57
N GLU A 169 -2.84 14.83 -8.34
CA GLU A 169 -2.42 15.70 -7.25
C GLU A 169 -0.90 15.92 -7.17
N LYS A 170 -0.12 14.89 -7.51
CA LYS A 170 1.32 14.85 -7.20
C LYS A 170 2.22 14.82 -8.43
N VAL A 171 1.71 14.32 -9.56
CA VAL A 171 2.48 14.10 -10.78
C VAL A 171 2.05 15.05 -11.88
N SER A 172 0.78 15.46 -11.94
CA SER A 172 0.28 16.43 -12.92
C SER A 172 0.59 17.88 -12.52
N PRO A 173 0.87 18.76 -13.49
CA PRO A 173 1.47 20.08 -13.28
C PRO A 173 0.53 21.20 -12.82
N ALA A 174 -0.43 20.97 -11.98
CA ALA A 174 -1.01 22.09 -11.22
C ALA A 174 0.07 22.82 -10.37
N ALA A 175 1.28 22.30 -10.35
CA ALA A 175 2.46 22.84 -9.69
C ALA A 175 3.58 23.29 -10.65
N GLY A 176 3.24 23.79 -11.83
CA GLY A 176 4.15 24.71 -12.56
C GLY A 176 5.44 24.17 -13.18
N ASP A 177 5.89 22.94 -12.92
CA ASP A 177 7.23 22.49 -13.30
C ASP A 177 7.29 21.18 -14.12
N LEU A 178 6.20 20.80 -14.80
CA LEU A 178 6.18 19.58 -15.61
C LEU A 178 5.86 19.93 -17.08
N GLU A 179 6.83 20.53 -17.76
CA GLU A 179 6.90 20.46 -19.21
C GLU A 179 7.05 18.97 -19.60
N GLY A 180 5.95 18.30 -19.90
CA GLY A 180 5.97 16.89 -20.32
C GLY A 180 4.71 16.07 -20.01
N TRP A 181 3.96 16.42 -18.99
CA TRP A 181 2.67 15.76 -18.67
C TRP A 181 1.51 16.63 -19.14
N GLY A 182 1.55 17.09 -20.38
CA GLY A 182 0.52 17.95 -20.95
C GLY A 182 -0.83 17.25 -20.94
N GLY A 183 -1.80 17.82 -20.23
CA GLY A 183 -3.25 17.70 -20.21
C GLY A 183 -4.00 16.71 -21.12
N LYS A 184 -3.42 15.58 -21.46
CA LYS A 184 -4.09 14.45 -22.09
C LYS A 184 -4.49 13.47 -21.00
N GLU A 185 -5.75 13.07 -20.99
CA GLU A 185 -6.18 11.86 -20.27
C GLU A 185 -5.11 10.79 -20.51
N VAL A 186 -4.59 10.20 -19.42
CA VAL A 186 -3.68 9.05 -19.51
C VAL A 186 -4.49 7.92 -20.14
N SER A 187 -4.44 7.87 -21.48
CA SER A 187 -5.13 6.82 -22.23
C SER A 187 -4.33 5.52 -22.06
N PRO A 188 -4.97 4.41 -21.71
CA PRO A 188 -4.30 3.12 -21.59
C PRO A 188 -3.81 2.56 -22.94
N THR A 189 -4.04 3.25 -24.03
CA THR A 189 -3.69 2.80 -25.39
C THR A 189 -2.61 3.69 -25.99
N GLY A 190 -1.36 3.22 -25.86
CA GLY A 190 -0.23 3.44 -26.74
C GLY A 190 -0.02 4.85 -27.31
N GLY A 191 0.92 5.60 -26.74
CA GLY A 191 1.49 6.80 -27.33
C GLY A 191 2.45 7.43 -26.33
N ASP A 192 3.72 7.50 -26.71
CA ASP A 192 4.85 8.15 -26.05
C ASP A 192 5.16 7.73 -24.59
N LEU A 193 6.36 7.23 -24.40
CA LEU A 193 6.93 6.69 -23.15
C LEU A 193 6.95 7.67 -21.96
N GLU A 194 6.66 8.95 -22.16
CA GLU A 194 6.70 9.97 -21.11
C GLU A 194 5.55 9.90 -20.10
N GLY A 195 4.45 9.18 -20.41
CA GLY A 195 3.31 8.97 -19.53
C GLY A 195 3.05 7.50 -19.14
N ALA A 196 3.98 6.57 -19.42
CA ALA A 196 3.75 5.13 -19.21
C ALA A 196 3.68 4.76 -17.74
N ILE A 197 2.69 3.94 -17.39
CA ILE A 197 2.50 3.34 -16.07
C ILE A 197 2.93 1.89 -16.15
N ILE A 198 3.84 1.48 -15.25
CA ILE A 198 4.27 0.09 -15.05
C ILE A 198 3.75 -0.35 -13.69
N ALA A 199 2.98 -1.43 -13.65
CA ALA A 199 2.39 -1.94 -12.40
C ALA A 199 2.93 -3.31 -12.01
N TYR A 200 3.09 -3.52 -10.71
CA TYR A 200 3.62 -4.74 -10.11
C TYR A 200 2.66 -5.23 -9.02
N GLY A 201 2.19 -6.47 -9.13
CA GLY A 201 1.24 -7.04 -8.19
C GLY A 201 1.31 -8.57 -8.13
N ASP A 202 0.69 -9.19 -7.12
CA ASP A 202 0.78 -10.64 -6.94
C ASP A 202 -0.56 -11.35 -6.69
N SER A 203 -1.62 -10.59 -6.49
CA SER A 203 -2.91 -11.09 -6.00
C SER A 203 -4.10 -10.68 -6.89
N ARG A 204 -5.30 -11.19 -6.55
CA ARG A 204 -6.54 -10.73 -7.18
C ARG A 204 -6.81 -9.25 -6.95
N GLY A 205 -6.33 -8.70 -5.82
CA GLY A 205 -6.48 -7.29 -5.49
C GLY A 205 -5.71 -6.34 -6.39
N ASP A 206 -4.85 -6.88 -7.26
CA ASP A 206 -4.02 -6.09 -8.17
C ASP A 206 -4.49 -6.20 -9.62
N LYS A 207 -5.51 -7.04 -9.88
CA LYS A 207 -5.98 -7.33 -11.23
C LYS A 207 -6.34 -6.05 -11.99
N GLU A 208 -7.10 -5.17 -11.38
CA GLU A 208 -7.53 -3.92 -11.97
C GLU A 208 -6.36 -2.95 -12.17
N LEU A 209 -5.43 -2.89 -11.22
CA LEU A 209 -4.21 -2.09 -11.32
C LEU A 209 -3.31 -2.58 -12.46
N LEU A 210 -3.06 -3.90 -12.54
CA LEU A 210 -2.26 -4.50 -13.61
C LEU A 210 -2.90 -4.32 -14.99
N ALA A 211 -4.23 -4.40 -15.08
CA ALA A 211 -4.96 -4.18 -16.32
C ALA A 211 -5.05 -2.70 -16.74
N TYR A 212 -4.98 -1.78 -15.77
CA TYR A 212 -5.00 -0.34 -16.02
C TYR A 212 -3.65 0.19 -16.52
N ALA A 213 -2.55 -0.41 -16.09
CA ALA A 213 -1.20 -0.01 -16.46
C ALA A 213 -0.89 -0.33 -17.94
N ASN A 214 0.05 0.42 -18.54
CA ASN A 214 0.57 0.14 -19.87
C ASN A 214 1.35 -1.19 -19.86
N GLU A 215 2.04 -1.50 -18.76
CA GLU A 215 2.75 -2.75 -18.55
C GLU A 215 2.46 -3.30 -17.14
N GLY A 216 1.95 -4.52 -17.06
CA GLY A 216 1.56 -5.18 -15.81
C GLY A 216 2.39 -6.42 -15.52
N HIS A 217 3.10 -6.44 -14.39
CA HIS A 217 3.92 -7.58 -13.93
C HIS A 217 3.23 -8.35 -12.81
N TYR A 218 2.76 -9.55 -13.10
CA TYR A 218 2.18 -10.44 -12.10
C TYR A 218 3.23 -11.33 -11.44
N LYS A 219 3.35 -11.26 -10.11
CA LYS A 219 4.34 -11.97 -9.28
C LYS A 219 5.80 -11.78 -9.71
N PRO A 220 6.23 -10.52 -9.97
CA PRO A 220 7.51 -10.24 -10.65
C PRO A 220 8.74 -10.62 -9.83
N PHE A 221 8.63 -10.69 -8.50
CA PHE A 221 9.77 -10.86 -7.59
C PHE A 221 9.77 -12.23 -6.87
N ARG A 222 9.08 -13.23 -7.41
CA ARG A 222 9.00 -14.61 -6.88
C ARG A 222 9.90 -15.56 -7.61
#